data_2c34892a235aaaf68bd0d20c956dc83f
#
_entry.id   2c34892a235aaaf68bd0d20c956dc83f
#
_cell.length_a   1.000
_cell.length_b   1.000
_cell.length_c   1.000
_cell.angle_alpha   90.00
_cell.angle_beta   90.00
_cell.angle_gamma   90.00
#
_symmetry.space_group_name_H-M   'P 1'
#
loop_
_entity.id
_entity.type
_entity.pdbx_description
1 polymer ?
#
loop_
_entity_poly.entity_id
_entity_poly.type
_entity_poly.pdbx_seq_one_letter_code
_entity_poly.pdbx_strand_id
1 'polypeptide(L)'
;MGTGVTGLVGANGAGKSTLLKALFGLIPIRSGSVTLRGETITSAPAHRLVSLGVGYVPQNNNVFPSLTIEENMQMGVYLRPKTFKERFDYVIDLFPLLGERRKGKAGALSGGERQMVAMGRALMMDPSVLLLDEPSAGLSPAYQDEVFIRCRRINATGVSIIMVEQNARRCLQICDRGYVLDQGRNAYTDTGESLMHDPKVIELYLGTLAKAQ
;
A
#
# COMPACT_ATOMS: atom_id res chain seq x y z
N MET A 1 -7.86 10.21 14.12
CA MET A 1 -8.51 9.72 12.90
C MET A 1 -8.81 8.25 13.10
N GLY A 2 -10.02 7.80 12.75
CA GLY A 2 -10.34 6.38 12.74
C GLY A 2 -9.48 5.62 11.72
N THR A 3 -9.41 4.31 11.85
CA THR A 3 -8.79 3.44 10.87
C THR A 3 -9.57 3.51 9.55
N GLY A 4 -8.90 3.69 8.41
CA GLY A 4 -9.56 3.80 7.10
C GLY A 4 -8.60 3.58 5.96
N VAL A 5 -9.14 3.52 4.74
CA VAL A 5 -8.40 3.45 3.49
C VAL A 5 -8.38 4.83 2.83
N THR A 6 -7.21 5.38 2.64
CA THR A 6 -6.98 6.64 1.92
C THR A 6 -6.35 6.34 0.56
N GLY A 7 -6.97 6.81 -0.51
CA GLY A 7 -6.46 6.68 -1.87
C GLY A 7 -5.90 7.98 -2.41
N LEU A 8 -4.73 7.91 -3.03
CA LEU A 8 -4.14 8.98 -3.82
C LEU A 8 -4.12 8.56 -5.28
N VAL A 9 -4.90 9.25 -6.09
CA VAL A 9 -5.03 8.96 -7.52
C VAL A 9 -4.59 10.17 -8.36
N GLY A 10 -4.32 9.95 -9.64
CA GLY A 10 -3.89 11.00 -10.56
C GLY A 10 -3.06 10.44 -11.71
N ALA A 11 -2.77 11.27 -12.70
CA ALA A 11 -1.98 10.89 -13.87
C ALA A 11 -0.56 10.44 -13.51
N ASN A 12 0.12 9.79 -14.45
CA ASN A 12 1.56 9.50 -14.32
C ASN A 12 2.33 10.82 -14.21
N GLY A 13 3.28 10.87 -13.28
CA GLY A 13 4.02 12.10 -13.00
C GLY A 13 3.32 13.11 -12.07
N ALA A 14 2.09 12.87 -11.64
CA ALA A 14 1.36 13.76 -10.72
C ALA A 14 1.97 13.86 -9.30
N GLY A 15 3.04 13.11 -8.99
CA GLY A 15 3.73 13.18 -7.71
C GLY A 15 3.27 12.17 -6.65
N LYS A 16 2.40 11.22 -7.00
CA LYS A 16 1.83 10.22 -6.08
C LYS A 16 2.89 9.44 -5.30
N SER A 17 3.77 8.72 -5.99
CA SER A 17 4.85 7.92 -5.35
C SER A 17 5.88 8.81 -4.65
N THR A 18 6.09 10.04 -5.14
CA THR A 18 6.94 11.04 -4.47
C THR A 18 6.39 11.40 -3.10
N LEU A 19 5.08 11.69 -3.01
CA LEU A 19 4.43 11.97 -1.73
C LEU A 19 4.53 10.76 -0.78
N LEU A 20 4.26 9.55 -1.27
CA LEU A 20 4.33 8.34 -0.45
C LEU A 20 5.76 8.09 0.08
N LYS A 21 6.78 8.26 -0.77
CA LYS A 21 8.20 8.18 -0.38
C LYS A 21 8.59 9.25 0.65
N ALA A 22 8.06 10.47 0.52
CA ALA A 22 8.27 11.53 1.50
C ALA A 22 7.63 11.17 2.86
N LEU A 23 6.40 10.65 2.86
CA LEU A 23 5.73 10.18 4.07
C LEU A 23 6.50 9.04 4.76
N PHE A 24 7.18 8.19 4.01
CA PHE A 24 8.01 7.11 4.55
C PHE A 24 9.48 7.51 4.81
N GLY A 25 9.83 8.79 4.69
CA GLY A 25 11.17 9.29 5.01
C GLY A 25 12.28 8.86 4.03
N LEU A 26 11.92 8.46 2.78
CA LEU A 26 12.88 8.12 1.72
C LEU A 26 13.38 9.35 0.96
N ILE A 27 12.62 10.43 0.99
CA ILE A 27 12.99 11.72 0.40
C ILE A 27 12.66 12.85 1.38
N PRO A 28 13.45 13.94 1.40
CA PRO A 28 13.25 15.04 2.34
C PRO A 28 11.97 15.82 2.02
N ILE A 29 11.31 16.30 3.08
CA ILE A 29 10.18 17.23 3.01
C ILE A 29 10.73 18.65 3.10
N ARG A 30 10.44 19.49 2.09
CA ARG A 30 10.92 20.88 2.03
C ARG A 30 10.12 21.81 2.94
N SER A 31 8.81 21.57 3.07
CA SER A 31 7.90 22.40 3.87
C SER A 31 6.70 21.58 4.32
N GLY A 32 6.02 22.01 5.37
CA GLY A 32 4.90 21.30 5.95
C GLY A 32 5.33 20.35 7.06
N SER A 33 4.37 19.64 7.63
CA SER A 33 4.59 18.68 8.72
C SER A 33 3.80 17.40 8.52
N VAL A 34 4.35 16.29 9.01
CA VAL A 34 3.69 15.00 9.09
C VAL A 34 3.58 14.61 10.55
N THR A 35 2.38 14.21 10.96
CA THR A 35 2.12 13.76 12.33
C THR A 35 1.55 12.34 12.32
N LEU A 36 2.01 11.52 13.24
CA LEU A 36 1.49 10.18 13.49
C LEU A 36 1.05 10.11 14.95
N ARG A 37 -0.23 9.83 15.22
CA ARG A 37 -0.80 9.78 16.59
C ARG A 37 -0.47 11.00 17.46
N GLY A 38 -0.41 12.20 16.85
CA GLY A 38 -0.08 13.46 17.53
C GLY A 38 1.41 13.76 17.66
N GLU A 39 2.30 12.80 17.37
CA GLU A 39 3.75 13.02 17.32
C GLU A 39 4.18 13.52 15.95
N THR A 40 5.00 14.56 15.91
CA THR A 40 5.60 15.05 14.65
C THR A 40 6.71 14.11 14.21
N ILE A 41 6.53 13.54 13.01
CA ILE A 41 7.47 12.61 12.37
C ILE A 41 8.06 13.15 11.07
N THR A 42 7.95 14.46 10.85
CA THR A 42 8.47 15.12 9.65
C THR A 42 9.95 14.82 9.49
N SER A 43 10.34 14.34 8.32
CA SER A 43 11.73 13.95 7.99
C SER A 43 12.34 12.89 8.93
N ALA A 44 11.54 12.15 9.67
CA ALA A 44 12.05 11.01 10.42
C ALA A 44 12.59 9.96 9.42
N PRO A 45 13.73 9.33 9.69
CA PRO A 45 14.29 8.32 8.82
C PRO A 45 13.41 7.05 8.79
N ALA A 46 13.40 6.32 7.67
CA ALA A 46 12.54 5.17 7.44
C ALA A 46 12.60 4.12 8.57
N HIS A 47 13.79 3.82 9.11
CA HIS A 47 13.93 2.85 10.20
C HIS A 47 13.18 3.27 11.48
N ARG A 48 13.13 4.59 11.79
CA ARG A 48 12.33 5.12 12.90
C ARG A 48 10.84 4.98 12.61
N LEU A 49 10.41 5.30 11.38
CA LEU A 49 9.01 5.16 10.98
C LEU A 49 8.53 3.71 11.08
N VAL A 50 9.36 2.74 10.67
CA VAL A 50 9.08 1.31 10.86
C VAL A 50 8.90 0.98 12.35
N SER A 51 9.77 1.49 13.23
CA SER A 51 9.66 1.27 14.68
C SER A 51 8.39 1.90 15.27
N LEU A 52 7.89 2.98 14.67
CA LEU A 52 6.63 3.65 15.05
C LEU A 52 5.38 2.96 14.45
N GLY A 53 5.54 1.89 13.69
CA GLY A 53 4.46 1.11 13.12
C GLY A 53 3.99 1.60 11.75
N VAL A 54 4.87 2.20 10.94
CA VAL A 54 4.59 2.51 9.53
C VAL A 54 5.21 1.44 8.65
N GLY A 55 4.39 0.68 7.92
CA GLY A 55 4.83 -0.26 6.89
C GLY A 55 4.84 0.40 5.50
N TYR A 56 5.73 -0.07 4.63
CA TYR A 56 5.81 0.40 3.24
C TYR A 56 6.00 -0.76 2.27
N VAL A 57 5.19 -0.80 1.23
CA VAL A 57 5.29 -1.74 0.11
C VAL A 57 5.59 -0.95 -1.17
N PRO A 58 6.82 -1.02 -1.70
CA PRO A 58 7.18 -0.35 -2.94
C PRO A 58 6.56 -1.05 -4.16
N GLN A 59 6.37 -0.32 -5.24
CA GLN A 59 5.87 -0.84 -6.51
C GLN A 59 6.76 -1.96 -7.10
N ASN A 60 8.08 -1.75 -7.07
CA ASN A 60 9.07 -2.66 -7.67
C ASN A 60 10.05 -3.18 -6.62
N ASN A 61 10.72 -4.30 -6.94
CA ASN A 61 11.73 -4.93 -6.07
C ASN A 61 11.21 -5.19 -4.65
N ASN A 62 9.94 -5.56 -4.57
CA ASN A 62 9.20 -5.65 -3.32
C ASN A 62 9.34 -7.01 -2.61
N VAL A 63 10.12 -7.97 -3.16
CA VAL A 63 10.45 -9.26 -2.53
C VAL A 63 11.94 -9.59 -2.71
N PHE A 64 12.44 -10.52 -1.90
CA PHE A 64 13.75 -11.14 -2.08
C PHE A 64 13.58 -12.44 -2.87
N PRO A 65 13.87 -12.46 -4.20
CA PRO A 65 13.49 -13.57 -5.07
C PRO A 65 14.28 -14.86 -4.79
N SER A 66 15.49 -14.75 -4.28
CA SER A 66 16.34 -15.89 -3.89
C SER A 66 15.95 -16.56 -2.58
N LEU A 67 15.19 -15.85 -1.74
CA LEU A 67 14.69 -16.35 -0.46
C LEU A 67 13.35 -17.08 -0.63
N THR A 68 13.06 -17.99 0.28
CA THR A 68 11.74 -18.61 0.42
C THR A 68 10.71 -17.58 0.89
N ILE A 69 9.42 -17.94 0.81
CA ILE A 69 8.34 -17.11 1.36
C ILE A 69 8.56 -16.93 2.87
N GLU A 70 8.87 -18.01 3.59
CA GLU A 70 9.13 -17.96 5.03
C GLU A 70 10.31 -17.04 5.39
N GLU A 71 11.41 -17.12 4.66
CA GLU A 71 12.57 -16.24 4.86
C GLU A 71 12.24 -14.78 4.53
N ASN A 72 11.41 -14.51 3.48
CA ASN A 72 10.89 -13.17 3.23
C ASN A 72 10.08 -12.65 4.42
N MET A 73 9.25 -13.48 5.06
CA MET A 73 8.49 -13.12 6.27
C MET A 73 9.43 -12.88 7.47
N GLN A 74 10.47 -13.71 7.65
CA GLN A 74 11.47 -13.51 8.71
C GLN A 74 12.17 -12.15 8.59
N MET A 75 12.47 -11.70 7.37
CA MET A 75 12.99 -10.34 7.13
C MET A 75 12.04 -9.24 7.62
N GLY A 76 10.73 -9.50 7.60
CA GLY A 76 9.72 -8.56 8.10
C GLY A 76 9.71 -8.41 9.64
N VAL A 77 10.24 -9.35 10.40
CA VAL A 77 10.27 -9.29 11.88
C VAL A 77 11.67 -9.12 12.47
N TYR A 78 12.64 -8.65 11.67
CA TYR A 78 14.03 -8.56 12.09
C TYR A 78 14.25 -7.75 13.41
N LEU A 79 13.38 -6.76 13.68
CA LEU A 79 13.40 -6.01 14.95
C LEU A 79 12.76 -6.77 16.12
N ARG A 80 11.90 -7.76 15.85
CA ARG A 80 11.12 -8.51 16.84
C ARG A 80 11.06 -10.00 16.49
N PRO A 81 12.18 -10.70 16.36
CA PRO A 81 12.20 -12.08 15.83
C PRO A 81 11.38 -13.07 16.66
N LYS A 82 11.16 -12.80 17.94
CA LYS A 82 10.35 -13.65 18.83
C LYS A 82 8.85 -13.65 18.46
N THR A 83 8.36 -12.65 17.74
CA THR A 83 6.95 -12.56 17.32
C THR A 83 6.68 -13.29 16.01
N PHE A 84 7.68 -13.93 15.39
CA PHE A 84 7.55 -14.53 14.06
C PHE A 84 6.34 -15.46 13.95
N LYS A 85 6.19 -16.41 14.87
CA LYS A 85 5.10 -17.40 14.78
C LYS A 85 3.73 -16.72 14.79
N GLU A 86 3.48 -15.88 15.79
CA GLU A 86 2.21 -15.16 15.94
C GLU A 86 1.90 -14.29 14.71
N ARG A 87 2.89 -13.53 14.24
CA ARG A 87 2.70 -12.65 13.07
C ARG A 87 2.56 -13.44 11.78
N PHE A 88 3.26 -14.56 11.65
CA PHE A 88 3.13 -15.42 10.48
C PHE A 88 1.74 -16.06 10.43
N ASP A 89 1.22 -16.56 11.57
CA ASP A 89 -0.15 -17.10 11.65
C ASP A 89 -1.18 -16.04 11.23
N TYR A 90 -1.06 -14.79 11.72
CA TYR A 90 -1.90 -13.68 11.29
C TYR A 90 -1.80 -13.40 9.78
N VAL A 91 -0.59 -13.42 9.21
CA VAL A 91 -0.38 -13.16 7.79
C VAL A 91 -0.96 -14.26 6.91
N ILE A 92 -0.84 -15.53 7.29
CA ILE A 92 -1.42 -16.63 6.50
C ILE A 92 -2.95 -16.68 6.57
N ASP A 93 -3.58 -16.16 7.61
CA ASP A 93 -5.03 -15.97 7.65
C ASP A 93 -5.50 -14.97 6.58
N LEU A 94 -4.71 -13.92 6.33
CA LEU A 94 -4.96 -12.96 5.27
C LEU A 94 -4.57 -13.48 3.88
N PHE A 95 -3.49 -14.27 3.80
CA PHE A 95 -2.87 -14.77 2.58
C PHE A 95 -2.57 -16.27 2.70
N PRO A 96 -3.55 -17.18 2.61
CA PRO A 96 -3.37 -18.63 2.82
C PRO A 96 -2.26 -19.24 1.96
N LEU A 97 -2.12 -18.77 0.71
CA LEU A 97 -1.07 -19.19 -0.21
C LEU A 97 0.34 -19.13 0.39
N LEU A 98 0.60 -18.12 1.25
CA LEU A 98 1.92 -17.93 1.86
C LEU A 98 2.25 -19.06 2.86
N GLY A 99 1.24 -19.61 3.53
CA GLY A 99 1.37 -20.78 4.39
C GLY A 99 1.58 -22.06 3.60
N GLU A 100 0.76 -22.28 2.58
CA GLU A 100 0.79 -23.48 1.72
C GLU A 100 2.14 -23.64 0.99
N ARG A 101 2.70 -22.52 0.53
CA ARG A 101 3.94 -22.48 -0.27
C ARG A 101 5.14 -21.92 0.49
N ARG A 102 5.11 -21.91 1.82
CA ARG A 102 6.10 -21.24 2.70
C ARG A 102 7.57 -21.55 2.38
N LYS A 103 7.86 -22.79 1.94
CA LYS A 103 9.22 -23.25 1.58
C LYS A 103 9.60 -22.97 0.11
N GLY A 104 8.65 -22.48 -0.70
CA GLY A 104 8.89 -22.09 -2.09
C GLY A 104 9.66 -20.79 -2.18
N LYS A 105 10.54 -20.68 -3.20
CA LYS A 105 11.27 -19.43 -3.47
C LYS A 105 10.34 -18.36 -4.03
N ALA A 106 10.45 -17.13 -3.53
CA ALA A 106 9.63 -16.01 -3.98
C ALA A 106 9.84 -15.66 -5.48
N GLY A 107 11.02 -15.94 -6.02
CA GLY A 107 11.32 -15.73 -7.44
C GLY A 107 10.50 -16.61 -8.41
N ALA A 108 10.01 -17.79 -7.94
CA ALA A 108 9.20 -18.69 -8.74
C ALA A 108 7.69 -18.33 -8.77
N LEU A 109 7.30 -17.30 -8.03
CA LEU A 109 5.92 -16.86 -7.92
C LEU A 109 5.49 -15.98 -9.10
N SER A 110 4.19 -15.96 -9.39
CA SER A 110 3.58 -14.96 -10.30
C SER A 110 3.70 -13.54 -9.74
N GLY A 111 3.42 -12.53 -10.55
CA GLY A 111 3.43 -11.13 -10.11
C GLY A 111 2.48 -10.87 -8.93
N GLY A 112 1.24 -11.39 -9.03
CA GLY A 112 0.24 -11.25 -7.96
C GLY A 112 0.64 -11.97 -6.67
N GLU A 113 1.19 -13.18 -6.77
CA GLU A 113 1.69 -13.93 -5.60
C GLU A 113 2.88 -13.21 -4.94
N ARG A 114 3.81 -12.64 -5.74
CA ARG A 114 4.88 -11.79 -5.19
C ARG A 114 4.34 -10.56 -4.46
N GLN A 115 3.28 -9.97 -4.99
CA GLN A 115 2.63 -8.83 -4.32
C GLN A 115 2.06 -9.24 -2.94
N MET A 116 1.47 -10.43 -2.84
CA MET A 116 1.01 -10.96 -1.54
C MET A 116 2.18 -11.18 -0.56
N VAL A 117 3.33 -11.69 -1.04
CA VAL A 117 4.55 -11.81 -0.22
C VAL A 117 5.01 -10.44 0.27
N ALA A 118 5.03 -9.42 -0.58
CA ALA A 118 5.45 -8.07 -0.21
C ALA A 118 4.53 -7.44 0.85
N MET A 119 3.21 -7.57 0.67
CA MET A 119 2.23 -7.10 1.65
C MET A 119 2.32 -7.87 2.95
N GLY A 120 2.40 -9.21 2.89
CA GLY A 120 2.60 -10.09 4.05
C GLY A 120 3.83 -9.71 4.85
N ARG A 121 4.97 -9.52 4.18
CA ARG A 121 6.22 -9.10 4.84
C ARG A 121 6.07 -7.76 5.57
N ALA A 122 5.39 -6.78 4.97
CA ALA A 122 5.15 -5.49 5.61
C ALA A 122 4.26 -5.63 6.86
N LEU A 123 3.29 -6.55 6.84
CA LEU A 123 2.40 -6.84 7.96
C LEU A 123 3.07 -7.60 9.10
N MET A 124 4.19 -8.29 8.86
CA MET A 124 4.95 -8.99 9.91
C MET A 124 5.43 -8.04 11.02
N MET A 125 5.64 -6.76 10.72
CA MET A 125 6.06 -5.74 11.71
C MET A 125 4.93 -5.22 12.58
N ASP A 126 3.71 -5.72 12.40
CA ASP A 126 2.51 -5.22 13.09
C ASP A 126 2.29 -3.71 12.89
N PRO A 127 2.19 -3.25 11.64
CA PRO A 127 2.05 -1.82 11.38
C PRO A 127 0.66 -1.32 11.77
N SER A 128 0.58 -0.08 12.25
CA SER A 128 -0.68 0.64 12.40
C SER A 128 -1.08 1.42 11.15
N VAL A 129 -0.10 1.71 10.29
CA VAL A 129 -0.28 2.37 9.00
C VAL A 129 0.50 1.61 7.94
N LEU A 130 -0.14 1.27 6.83
CA LEU A 130 0.48 0.60 5.68
C LEU A 130 0.43 1.53 4.46
N LEU A 131 1.60 1.85 3.92
CA LEU A 131 1.77 2.64 2.71
C LEU A 131 1.98 1.70 1.53
N LEU A 132 1.15 1.82 0.48
CA LEU A 132 1.17 0.95 -0.70
C LEU A 132 1.41 1.80 -1.96
N ASP A 133 2.50 1.52 -2.66
CA ASP A 133 2.89 2.24 -3.89
C ASP A 133 2.49 1.41 -5.12
N GLU A 134 1.38 1.76 -5.77
CA GLU A 134 0.79 1.11 -6.94
C GLU A 134 0.69 -0.42 -6.80
N PRO A 135 0.03 -0.94 -5.74
CA PRO A 135 0.04 -2.37 -5.43
C PRO A 135 -0.63 -3.24 -6.49
N SER A 136 -1.47 -2.68 -7.38
CA SER A 136 -2.12 -3.41 -8.46
C SER A 136 -1.41 -3.32 -9.82
N ALA A 137 -0.32 -2.53 -9.92
CA ALA A 137 0.35 -2.27 -11.19
C ALA A 137 0.95 -3.52 -11.82
N GLY A 138 0.72 -3.71 -13.13
CA GLY A 138 1.27 -4.83 -13.88
C GLY A 138 0.67 -6.21 -13.55
N LEU A 139 -0.37 -6.27 -12.73
CA LEU A 139 -1.08 -7.50 -12.40
C LEU A 139 -2.22 -7.78 -13.39
N SER A 140 -2.57 -9.07 -13.54
CA SER A 140 -3.78 -9.45 -14.29
C SER A 140 -5.03 -8.93 -13.57
N PRO A 141 -6.16 -8.73 -14.29
CA PRO A 141 -7.39 -8.19 -13.69
C PRO A 141 -7.85 -8.94 -12.44
N ALA A 142 -7.78 -10.28 -12.43
CA ALA A 142 -8.14 -11.08 -11.28
C ALA A 142 -7.26 -10.81 -10.05
N TYR A 143 -5.95 -10.67 -10.24
CA TYR A 143 -5.03 -10.33 -9.15
C TYR A 143 -5.16 -8.88 -8.70
N GLN A 144 -5.52 -7.96 -9.59
CA GLN A 144 -5.86 -6.58 -9.20
C GLN A 144 -7.04 -6.57 -8.23
N ASP A 145 -8.13 -7.28 -8.57
CA ASP A 145 -9.30 -7.39 -7.68
C ASP A 145 -8.92 -7.98 -6.32
N GLU A 146 -8.12 -9.04 -6.34
CA GLU A 146 -7.62 -9.68 -5.12
C GLU A 146 -6.85 -8.71 -4.21
N VAL A 147 -5.97 -7.87 -4.78
CA VAL A 147 -5.22 -6.85 -4.03
C VAL A 147 -6.17 -5.87 -3.32
N PHE A 148 -7.19 -5.35 -3.99
CA PHE A 148 -8.14 -4.43 -3.37
C PHE A 148 -8.99 -5.10 -2.28
N ILE A 149 -9.41 -6.35 -2.50
CA ILE A 149 -10.10 -7.16 -1.47
C ILE A 149 -9.19 -7.34 -0.24
N ARG A 150 -7.91 -7.66 -0.44
CA ARG A 150 -6.94 -7.81 0.65
C ARG A 150 -6.70 -6.51 1.39
N CYS A 151 -6.63 -5.38 0.70
CA CYS A 151 -6.53 -4.05 1.35
C CYS A 151 -7.71 -3.82 2.31
N ARG A 152 -8.95 -4.10 1.89
CA ARG A 152 -10.11 -3.99 2.77
C ARG A 152 -10.05 -4.97 3.96
N ARG A 153 -9.62 -6.22 3.74
CA ARG A 153 -9.43 -7.18 4.84
C ARG A 153 -8.37 -6.72 5.84
N ILE A 154 -7.23 -6.24 5.37
CA ILE A 154 -6.18 -5.68 6.23
C ILE A 154 -6.72 -4.48 7.01
N ASN A 155 -7.45 -3.57 6.36
CA ASN A 155 -8.03 -2.42 7.05
C ASN A 155 -9.05 -2.84 8.13
N ALA A 156 -9.83 -3.88 7.90
CA ALA A 156 -10.78 -4.41 8.88
C ALA A 156 -10.11 -4.96 10.15
N THR A 157 -8.81 -5.30 10.11
CA THR A 157 -8.03 -5.68 11.30
C THR A 157 -7.51 -4.48 12.12
N GLY A 158 -7.84 -3.24 11.70
CA GLY A 158 -7.43 -2.03 12.40
C GLY A 158 -6.18 -1.33 11.82
N VAL A 159 -5.64 -1.81 10.71
CA VAL A 159 -4.51 -1.17 10.00
C VAL A 159 -5.04 -0.07 9.09
N SER A 160 -4.60 1.18 9.26
CA SER A 160 -4.88 2.26 8.31
C SER A 160 -4.08 2.06 7.03
N ILE A 161 -4.69 2.29 5.87
CA ILE A 161 -4.01 2.17 4.59
C ILE A 161 -3.95 3.52 3.89
N ILE A 162 -2.79 3.87 3.38
CA ILE A 162 -2.61 4.94 2.40
C ILE A 162 -2.05 4.29 1.15
N MET A 163 -2.79 4.33 0.04
CA MET A 163 -2.33 3.77 -1.21
C MET A 163 -2.28 4.83 -2.31
N VAL A 164 -1.28 4.75 -3.16
CA VAL A 164 -1.26 5.44 -4.44
C VAL A 164 -1.58 4.44 -5.53
N GLU A 165 -2.41 4.83 -6.49
CA GLU A 165 -2.86 3.97 -7.57
C GLU A 165 -3.01 4.74 -8.87
N GLN A 166 -2.72 4.05 -9.98
CA GLN A 166 -3.05 4.52 -11.31
C GLN A 166 -4.49 4.17 -11.69
N ASN A 167 -4.99 3.01 -11.25
CA ASN A 167 -6.38 2.61 -11.42
C ASN A 167 -7.28 3.38 -10.45
N ALA A 168 -7.56 4.64 -10.81
CA ALA A 168 -8.31 5.57 -9.97
C ALA A 168 -9.69 5.01 -9.58
N ARG A 169 -10.42 4.43 -10.53
CA ARG A 169 -11.76 3.91 -10.28
C ARG A 169 -11.77 2.82 -9.21
N ARG A 170 -10.90 1.80 -9.33
CA ARG A 170 -10.81 0.70 -8.34
C ARG A 170 -10.32 1.19 -6.99
N CYS A 171 -9.34 2.10 -6.98
CA CYS A 171 -8.86 2.70 -5.75
C CYS A 171 -9.97 3.45 -5.02
N LEU A 172 -10.69 4.34 -5.70
CA LEU A 172 -11.76 5.14 -5.11
C LEU A 172 -12.94 4.30 -4.62
N GLN A 173 -13.24 3.16 -5.26
CA GLN A 173 -14.29 2.22 -4.81
C GLN A 173 -14.05 1.67 -3.39
N ILE A 174 -12.80 1.53 -2.98
CA ILE A 174 -12.46 0.99 -1.67
C ILE A 174 -12.01 2.05 -0.66
N CYS A 175 -11.88 3.32 -1.06
CA CYS A 175 -11.39 4.37 -0.19
C CYS A 175 -12.50 5.03 0.62
N ASP A 176 -12.22 5.26 1.90
CA ASP A 176 -13.05 6.11 2.75
C ASP A 176 -12.80 7.59 2.43
N ARG A 177 -11.57 7.91 2.01
CA ARG A 177 -11.16 9.25 1.57
C ARG A 177 -10.23 9.16 0.37
N GLY A 178 -10.47 9.99 -0.64
CA GLY A 178 -9.66 10.10 -1.84
C GLY A 178 -9.02 11.48 -1.98
N TYR A 179 -7.83 11.50 -2.56
CA TYR A 179 -7.12 12.69 -3.00
C TYR A 179 -6.76 12.53 -4.46
N VAL A 180 -7.12 13.51 -5.28
CA VAL A 180 -6.76 13.55 -6.69
C VAL A 180 -5.60 14.50 -6.85
N LEU A 181 -4.44 13.96 -7.24
CA LEU A 181 -3.23 14.73 -7.47
C LEU A 181 -3.10 15.10 -8.96
N ASP A 182 -2.81 16.37 -9.20
CA ASP A 182 -2.49 16.90 -10.52
C ASP A 182 -1.25 17.80 -10.45
N GLN A 183 -0.27 17.55 -11.30
CA GLN A 183 0.97 18.34 -11.40
C GLN A 183 1.63 18.67 -10.05
N GLY A 184 1.67 17.70 -9.14
CA GLY A 184 2.27 17.85 -7.81
C GLY A 184 1.38 18.59 -6.80
N ARG A 185 0.13 18.85 -7.10
CA ARG A 185 -0.83 19.53 -6.21
C ARG A 185 -2.03 18.65 -5.95
N ASN A 186 -2.67 18.86 -4.81
CA ASN A 186 -3.96 18.26 -4.53
C ASN A 186 -5.05 19.08 -5.24
N ALA A 187 -5.72 18.47 -6.23
CA ALA A 187 -6.78 19.11 -7.02
C ALA A 187 -8.16 18.91 -6.39
N TYR A 188 -8.45 17.69 -5.92
CA TYR A 188 -9.74 17.34 -5.32
C TYR A 188 -9.54 16.46 -4.09
N THR A 189 -10.43 16.62 -3.11
CA THR A 189 -10.45 15.81 -1.89
C THR A 189 -11.88 15.59 -1.43
N ASP A 190 -12.31 14.34 -1.37
CA ASP A 190 -13.62 13.96 -0.86
C ASP A 190 -13.61 12.47 -0.45
N THR A 191 -14.78 11.91 -0.12
CA THR A 191 -14.96 10.45 0.00
C THR A 191 -14.69 9.78 -1.35
N GLY A 192 -14.27 8.53 -1.35
CA GLY A 192 -14.07 7.78 -2.59
C GLY A 192 -15.35 7.74 -3.44
N GLU A 193 -16.50 7.58 -2.80
CA GLU A 193 -17.82 7.57 -3.47
C GLU A 193 -18.12 8.91 -4.15
N SER A 194 -17.96 10.05 -3.44
CA SER A 194 -18.18 11.38 -4.02
C SER A 194 -17.29 11.64 -5.22
N LEU A 195 -16.00 11.30 -5.12
CA LEU A 195 -15.04 11.50 -6.22
C LEU A 195 -15.35 10.63 -7.44
N MET A 196 -15.90 9.44 -7.27
CA MET A 196 -16.33 8.59 -8.39
C MET A 196 -17.51 9.16 -9.18
N HIS A 197 -18.30 10.04 -8.56
CA HIS A 197 -19.48 10.67 -9.19
C HIS A 197 -19.23 12.15 -9.56
N ASP A 198 -18.05 12.70 -9.24
CA ASP A 198 -17.69 14.06 -9.62
C ASP A 198 -17.44 14.16 -11.13
N PRO A 199 -18.20 14.99 -11.89
CA PRO A 199 -18.07 15.09 -13.34
C PRO A 199 -16.65 15.45 -13.81
N LYS A 200 -15.96 16.33 -13.08
CA LYS A 200 -14.60 16.77 -13.43
C LYS A 200 -13.58 15.67 -13.18
N VAL A 201 -13.72 14.92 -12.08
CA VAL A 201 -12.88 13.75 -11.79
C VAL A 201 -13.11 12.66 -12.82
N ILE A 202 -14.37 12.42 -13.23
CA ILE A 202 -14.71 11.46 -14.28
C ILE A 202 -14.06 11.87 -15.60
N GLU A 203 -14.23 13.11 -16.02
CA GLU A 203 -13.69 13.62 -17.29
C GLU A 203 -12.16 13.53 -17.35
N LEU A 204 -11.48 13.97 -16.30
CA LEU A 204 -10.02 14.10 -16.29
C LEU A 204 -9.29 12.79 -15.98
N TYR A 205 -9.86 11.93 -15.12
CA TYR A 205 -9.12 10.79 -14.54
C TYR A 205 -9.83 9.45 -14.68
N LEU A 206 -11.15 9.42 -14.85
CA LEU A 206 -11.92 8.16 -14.97
C LEU A 206 -12.38 7.91 -16.41
N GLY A 207 -12.61 8.97 -17.19
CA GLY A 207 -13.12 8.91 -18.58
C GLY A 207 -12.05 8.52 -19.61
N THR A 208 -10.78 8.77 -19.37
CA THR A 208 -9.67 8.39 -20.26
C THR A 208 -9.43 6.88 -20.30
N LEU A 209 -9.83 6.14 -19.27
CA LEU A 209 -9.72 4.68 -19.21
C LEU A 209 -10.88 3.94 -19.89
N ALA A 210 -12.01 4.61 -20.13
CA ALA A 210 -13.14 4.04 -20.87
C ALA A 210 -12.93 4.00 -22.39
N LYS A 211 -11.90 4.69 -22.91
CA LYS A 211 -11.56 4.70 -24.35
C LYS A 211 -10.41 3.76 -24.73
N ALA A 212 -9.87 3.02 -23.77
CA ALA A 212 -8.75 2.09 -23.96
C ALA A 212 -9.15 0.61 -23.78
N GLN A 213 -10.44 0.29 -23.98
CA GLN A 213 -10.93 -1.10 -24.11
C GLN A 213 -11.47 -1.36 -25.51
#